data_8b6172c9603c04f78a7e80768cd8f63e
#
_entry.id   8b6172c9603c04f78a7e80768cd8f63e
#
_cell.length_a   1.000
_cell.length_b   1.000
_cell.length_c   1.000
_cell.angle_alpha   90.00
_cell.angle_beta   90.00
_cell.angle_gamma   90.00
#
_symmetry.space_group_name_H-M   'P 1'
#
loop_
_entity.id
_entity.type
_entity.pdbx_description
1 polymer ?
#
loop_
_entity_poly.entity_id
_entity_poly.type
_entity_poly.pdbx_seq_one_letter_code
_entity_poly.pdbx_strand_id
1 'polypeptide(L)'
;MSEKTGGNTVTLEANKTLIRRLFEEVIPAGDPTAMRDLVAADFLDHDPLPGQPAGVEGAEYVVSTMHGAHPDLRFSIDDLVAEGDRVTIRWTLRGTNTGPLFGRPPTGQPVELAAIVIFRIAEGKIAERWAGWKPGRAPGL
;
A
#
# COMPACT_ATOMS: atom_id res chain seq x y z
N MET A 1 29.34 7.56 13.58
CA MET A 1 27.91 7.77 13.44
C MET A 1 27.12 6.77 14.29
N SER A 2 27.25 6.94 15.58
CA SER A 2 26.55 6.03 16.51
C SER A 2 25.04 6.16 16.42
N GLU A 3 24.55 7.34 16.01
CA GLU A 3 23.12 7.57 15.86
C GLU A 3 22.48 6.60 14.87
N LYS A 4 23.24 6.07 13.92
CA LYS A 4 22.69 5.09 13.00
C LYS A 4 22.26 3.81 13.70
N THR A 5 23.04 3.37 14.70
CA THR A 5 22.71 2.15 15.42
C THR A 5 21.54 2.37 16.38
N GLY A 6 21.65 3.37 17.26
CA GLY A 6 20.59 3.66 18.21
C GLY A 6 19.34 4.19 17.53
N GLY A 7 19.52 5.06 16.52
CA GLY A 7 18.41 5.60 15.76
C GLY A 7 17.72 4.57 14.90
N ASN A 8 18.47 3.52 14.44
CA ASN A 8 17.89 2.51 13.58
C ASN A 8 16.75 1.75 14.25
N THR A 9 16.89 1.37 15.52
CA THR A 9 15.83 0.64 16.21
C THR A 9 14.56 1.49 16.30
N VAL A 10 14.68 2.75 16.69
CA VAL A 10 13.54 3.67 16.76
C VAL A 10 12.98 3.93 15.37
N THR A 11 13.86 4.12 14.39
CA THR A 11 13.46 4.36 13.01
C THR A 11 12.74 3.15 12.42
N LEU A 12 13.20 1.94 12.71
CA LEU A 12 12.55 0.71 12.22
C LEU A 12 11.13 0.61 12.76
N GLU A 13 10.93 0.88 14.04
CA GLU A 13 9.58 0.85 14.61
C GLU A 13 8.69 1.95 14.04
N ALA A 14 9.24 3.15 13.86
CA ALA A 14 8.50 4.26 13.25
C ALA A 14 8.10 3.92 11.81
N ASN A 15 9.01 3.30 11.05
CA ASN A 15 8.74 2.91 9.68
C ASN A 15 7.67 1.83 9.59
N LYS A 16 7.70 0.84 10.49
CA LYS A 16 6.65 -0.17 10.57
C LYS A 16 5.30 0.44 10.93
N THR A 17 5.28 1.38 11.87
CA THR A 17 4.06 2.07 12.27
C THR A 17 3.45 2.83 11.11
N LEU A 18 4.29 3.49 10.30
CA LEU A 18 3.84 4.19 9.11
C LEU A 18 3.13 3.22 8.13
N ILE A 19 3.71 2.06 7.90
CA ILE A 19 3.13 1.06 7.00
C ILE A 19 1.85 0.45 7.60
N ARG A 20 1.82 0.17 8.89
CA ARG A 20 0.60 -0.30 9.55
C ARG A 20 -0.53 0.72 9.40
N ARG A 21 -0.23 1.99 9.58
CA ARG A 21 -1.22 3.05 9.43
C ARG A 21 -1.81 3.07 8.03
N LEU A 22 -0.97 2.88 7.02
CA LEU A 22 -1.42 2.83 5.64
C LEU A 22 -2.45 1.72 5.42
N PHE A 23 -2.14 0.50 5.87
CA PHE A 23 -2.98 -0.68 5.58
C PHE A 23 -4.15 -0.86 6.56
N GLU A 24 -4.00 -0.42 7.80
CA GLU A 24 -5.03 -0.61 8.81
C GLU A 24 -5.99 0.55 8.93
N GLU A 25 -5.58 1.75 8.53
CA GLU A 25 -6.38 2.96 8.71
C GLU A 25 -6.71 3.67 7.41
N VAL A 26 -5.69 4.04 6.64
CA VAL A 26 -5.87 4.96 5.51
C VAL A 26 -6.58 4.31 4.33
N ILE A 27 -6.11 3.17 3.87
CA ILE A 27 -6.74 2.51 2.72
C ILE A 27 -8.16 2.03 3.07
N PRO A 28 -8.38 1.37 4.22
CA PRO A 28 -9.76 0.97 4.56
C PRO A 28 -10.73 2.13 4.73
N ALA A 29 -10.26 3.29 5.17
CA ALA A 29 -11.11 4.48 5.27
C ALA A 29 -11.50 5.04 3.90
N GLY A 30 -10.71 4.76 2.87
CA GLY A 30 -11.03 5.21 1.51
C GLY A 30 -10.84 6.69 1.29
N ASP A 31 -10.08 7.37 2.14
CA ASP A 31 -9.80 8.80 1.99
C ASP A 31 -8.46 9.00 1.27
N PRO A 32 -8.47 9.31 -0.04
CA PRO A 32 -7.22 9.46 -0.77
C PRO A 32 -6.37 10.64 -0.29
N THR A 33 -7.00 11.68 0.28
CA THR A 33 -6.24 12.85 0.71
C THR A 33 -5.31 12.54 1.89
N ALA A 34 -5.65 11.55 2.70
CA ALA A 34 -4.81 11.13 3.82
C ALA A 34 -3.47 10.55 3.35
N MET A 35 -3.37 10.15 2.09
CA MET A 35 -2.11 9.63 1.53
C MET A 35 -1.01 10.68 1.52
N ARG A 36 -1.36 11.96 1.44
CA ARG A 36 -0.36 13.04 1.41
C ARG A 36 0.39 13.18 2.73
N ASP A 37 -0.16 12.68 3.82
CA ASP A 37 0.52 12.65 5.11
C ASP A 37 1.54 11.53 5.21
N LEU A 38 1.37 10.48 4.42
CA LEU A 38 2.16 9.24 4.50
C LEU A 38 3.16 9.09 3.36
N VAL A 39 2.88 9.70 2.20
CA VAL A 39 3.60 9.44 0.96
C VAL A 39 4.27 10.71 0.46
N ALA A 40 5.51 10.57 0.01
CA ALA A 40 6.28 11.68 -0.53
C ALA A 40 5.64 12.20 -1.84
N ALA A 41 5.77 13.51 -2.08
CA ALA A 41 5.20 14.12 -3.28
C ALA A 41 5.73 13.47 -4.57
N ASP A 42 7.01 13.10 -4.56
CA ASP A 42 7.70 12.49 -5.70
C ASP A 42 7.77 10.97 -5.61
N PHE A 43 6.83 10.36 -4.90
CA PHE A 43 6.74 8.92 -4.73
C PHE A 43 6.89 8.17 -6.06
N LEU A 44 7.72 7.12 -6.06
CA LEU A 44 7.98 6.29 -7.23
C LEU A 44 7.43 4.88 -7.00
N ASP A 45 6.45 4.50 -7.80
CA ASP A 45 5.88 3.15 -7.77
C ASP A 45 6.41 2.37 -8.97
N HIS A 46 7.16 1.30 -8.71
CA HIS A 46 7.72 0.47 -9.78
C HIS A 46 6.70 -0.51 -10.36
N ASP A 47 5.59 -0.74 -9.66
CA ASP A 47 4.57 -1.69 -10.06
C ASP A 47 3.18 -1.06 -9.99
N PRO A 48 2.96 0.01 -10.79
CA PRO A 48 1.71 0.76 -10.71
C PRO A 48 0.52 -0.03 -11.27
N LEU A 49 -0.67 0.33 -10.79
CA LEU A 49 -1.92 -0.15 -11.37
C LEU A 49 -2.12 0.47 -12.75
N PRO A 50 -2.93 -0.17 -13.61
CA PRO A 50 -3.28 0.43 -14.90
C PRO A 50 -3.86 1.84 -14.71
N GLY A 51 -3.33 2.81 -15.45
CA GLY A 51 -3.79 4.19 -15.40
C GLY A 51 -3.29 5.02 -14.22
N GLN A 52 -2.46 4.46 -13.36
CA GLN A 52 -1.98 5.16 -12.18
C GLN A 52 -1.04 6.32 -12.56
N PRO A 53 -1.34 7.56 -12.10
CA PRO A 53 -0.43 8.68 -12.34
C PRO A 53 0.83 8.59 -11.48
N ALA A 54 1.83 9.39 -11.81
CA ALA A 54 3.08 9.46 -11.07
C ALA A 54 2.91 10.21 -9.74
N GLY A 55 3.85 10.00 -8.83
CA GLY A 55 3.92 10.73 -7.58
C GLY A 55 2.83 10.36 -6.58
N VAL A 56 2.60 11.24 -5.60
CA VAL A 56 1.61 11.01 -4.56
C VAL A 56 0.19 10.87 -5.12
N GLU A 57 -0.07 11.48 -6.27
CA GLU A 57 -1.36 11.32 -6.95
C GLU A 57 -1.60 9.87 -7.35
N GLY A 58 -0.53 9.14 -7.67
CA GLY A 58 -0.62 7.70 -7.92
C GLY A 58 -1.05 6.92 -6.69
N ALA A 59 -0.54 7.30 -5.53
CA ALA A 59 -0.94 6.67 -4.27
C ALA A 59 -2.40 6.96 -3.96
N GLU A 60 -2.84 8.20 -4.21
CA GLU A 60 -4.27 8.56 -4.05
C GLU A 60 -5.16 7.76 -5.00
N TYR A 61 -4.69 7.57 -6.24
CA TYR A 61 -5.40 6.77 -7.24
C TYR A 61 -5.59 5.33 -6.75
N VAL A 62 -4.56 4.74 -6.14
CA VAL A 62 -4.64 3.36 -5.62
C VAL A 62 -5.73 3.25 -4.55
N VAL A 63 -5.76 4.17 -3.59
CA VAL A 63 -6.78 4.17 -2.55
C VAL A 63 -8.18 4.29 -3.16
N SER A 64 -8.37 5.24 -4.05
CA SER A 64 -9.67 5.45 -4.69
C SER A 64 -10.10 4.24 -5.52
N THR A 65 -9.16 3.65 -6.25
CA THR A 65 -9.46 2.51 -7.12
C THR A 65 -9.83 1.26 -6.32
N MET A 66 -8.99 0.93 -5.34
CA MET A 66 -9.21 -0.28 -4.54
C MET A 66 -10.43 -0.16 -3.65
N HIS A 67 -10.62 0.98 -3.00
CA HIS A 67 -11.78 1.20 -2.14
C HIS A 67 -13.07 1.31 -2.96
N GLY A 68 -13.00 1.96 -4.12
CA GLY A 68 -14.16 2.07 -5.00
C GLY A 68 -14.67 0.72 -5.50
N ALA A 69 -13.74 -0.18 -5.81
CA ALA A 69 -14.08 -1.53 -6.27
C ALA A 69 -14.51 -2.44 -5.12
N HIS A 70 -13.99 -2.21 -3.92
CA HIS A 70 -14.21 -3.04 -2.73
C HIS A 70 -14.45 -2.15 -1.51
N PRO A 71 -15.65 -1.57 -1.36
CA PRO A 71 -15.90 -0.64 -0.25
C PRO A 71 -15.74 -1.23 1.14
N ASP A 72 -15.86 -2.55 1.26
CA ASP A 72 -15.71 -3.30 2.50
C ASP A 72 -14.29 -3.88 2.68
N LEU A 73 -13.31 -3.40 1.91
CA LEU A 73 -11.98 -3.99 1.93
C LEU A 73 -11.33 -3.90 3.31
N ARG A 74 -10.54 -4.91 3.60
CA ARG A 74 -9.71 -4.97 4.80
C ARG A 74 -8.46 -5.77 4.49
N PHE A 75 -7.37 -5.43 5.19
CA PHE A 75 -6.09 -6.13 5.03
C PHE A 75 -5.78 -6.96 6.27
N SER A 76 -5.20 -8.14 6.03
CA SER A 76 -4.43 -8.85 7.07
C SER A 76 -2.96 -8.55 6.80
N ILE A 77 -2.24 -8.10 7.80
CA ILE A 77 -0.79 -7.98 7.70
C ILE A 77 -0.22 -9.32 8.17
N ASP A 78 0.25 -10.10 7.22
CA ASP A 78 0.70 -11.46 7.49
C ASP A 78 2.16 -11.50 7.95
N ASP A 79 3.01 -10.61 7.41
CA ASP A 79 4.38 -10.40 7.85
C ASP A 79 4.74 -8.93 7.69
N LEU A 80 5.57 -8.42 8.58
CA LEU A 80 6.03 -7.05 8.53
C LEU A 80 7.47 -7.00 9.07
N VAL A 81 8.42 -6.70 8.20
CA VAL A 81 9.85 -6.73 8.50
C VAL A 81 10.47 -5.41 8.05
N ALA A 82 11.34 -4.85 8.88
CA ALA A 82 12.01 -3.61 8.53
C ALA A 82 13.51 -3.73 8.77
N GLU A 83 14.29 -3.16 7.86
CA GLU A 83 15.74 -3.04 7.99
C GLU A 83 16.20 -1.83 7.18
N GLY A 84 17.08 -1.03 7.77
CA GLY A 84 17.53 0.19 7.12
C GLY A 84 16.37 1.13 6.86
N ASP A 85 16.26 1.59 5.63
CA ASP A 85 15.15 2.45 5.19
C ASP A 85 14.02 1.69 4.51
N ARG A 86 14.02 0.36 4.60
CA ARG A 86 13.07 -0.51 3.90
C ARG A 86 12.13 -1.22 4.85
N VAL A 87 10.88 -1.33 4.43
CA VAL A 87 9.87 -2.14 5.11
C VAL A 87 9.29 -3.10 4.11
N THR A 88 9.30 -4.39 4.45
CA THR A 88 8.68 -5.42 3.63
C THR A 88 7.42 -5.90 4.33
N ILE A 89 6.32 -5.94 3.60
CA ILE A 89 5.04 -6.40 4.12
C ILE A 89 4.50 -7.49 3.20
N ARG A 90 3.96 -8.54 3.81
CA ARG A 90 3.16 -9.53 3.12
C ARG A 90 1.74 -9.35 3.63
N TRP A 91 0.81 -9.04 2.74
CA TRP A 91 -0.57 -8.75 3.12
C TRP A 91 -1.56 -9.56 2.30
N THR A 92 -2.76 -9.73 2.87
CA THR A 92 -3.91 -10.28 2.18
C THR A 92 -5.04 -9.27 2.27
N LEU A 93 -5.60 -8.92 1.13
CA LEU A 93 -6.78 -8.06 1.04
C LEU A 93 -8.00 -8.95 0.86
N ARG A 94 -9.05 -8.66 1.62
CA ARG A 94 -10.36 -9.31 1.47
C ARG A 94 -11.43 -8.24 1.36
N GLY A 95 -12.43 -8.54 0.53
CA GLY A 95 -13.55 -7.64 0.34
C GLY A 95 -14.52 -8.22 -0.66
N THR A 96 -15.49 -7.42 -1.07
CA THR A 96 -16.49 -7.81 -2.05
C THR A 96 -16.44 -6.84 -3.22
N ASN A 97 -16.38 -7.36 -4.44
CA ASN A 97 -16.31 -6.51 -5.64
C ASN A 97 -17.71 -5.97 -5.99
N THR A 98 -18.07 -4.87 -5.37
CA THR A 98 -19.36 -4.23 -5.59
C THR A 98 -19.28 -2.94 -6.40
N GLY A 99 -18.06 -2.49 -6.73
CA GLY A 99 -17.83 -1.36 -7.60
C GLY A 99 -17.04 -1.74 -8.84
N PRO A 100 -17.05 -0.90 -9.88
CA PRO A 100 -16.30 -1.20 -11.09
C PRO A 100 -14.79 -1.16 -10.85
N LEU A 101 -14.04 -1.98 -11.60
CA LEU A 101 -12.58 -2.04 -11.49
C LEU A 101 -11.99 -2.03 -12.91
N PHE A 102 -11.20 -1.02 -13.21
CA PHE A 102 -10.56 -0.85 -14.53
C PHE A 102 -11.55 -0.97 -15.69
N GLY A 103 -12.71 -0.33 -15.55
CA GLY A 103 -13.74 -0.34 -16.59
C GLY A 103 -14.57 -1.63 -16.66
N ARG A 104 -14.30 -2.60 -15.80
CA ARG A 104 -15.08 -3.84 -15.74
C ARG A 104 -16.23 -3.66 -14.77
N PRO A 105 -17.44 -4.20 -15.07
CA PRO A 105 -18.56 -4.12 -14.14
C PRO A 105 -18.27 -4.96 -12.89
N PRO A 106 -18.89 -4.59 -11.74
CA PRO A 106 -18.71 -5.35 -10.51
C PRO A 106 -19.28 -6.77 -10.64
N THR A 107 -18.59 -7.71 -10.01
CA THR A 107 -18.98 -9.13 -10.04
C THR A 107 -19.92 -9.50 -8.90
N GLY A 108 -19.93 -8.70 -7.81
CA GLY A 108 -20.65 -9.03 -6.59
C GLY A 108 -20.00 -10.17 -5.79
N GLN A 109 -18.84 -10.65 -6.20
CA GLN A 109 -18.19 -11.81 -5.59
C GLN A 109 -17.16 -11.41 -4.55
N PRO A 110 -16.93 -12.28 -3.55
CA PRO A 110 -15.83 -12.10 -2.61
C PRO A 110 -14.49 -12.10 -3.36
N VAL A 111 -13.57 -11.25 -2.87
CA VAL A 111 -12.25 -11.11 -3.46
C VAL A 111 -11.20 -11.37 -2.40
N GLU A 112 -10.16 -12.09 -2.78
CA GLU A 112 -8.98 -12.26 -1.94
C GLU A 112 -7.76 -12.03 -2.82
N LEU A 113 -6.95 -11.03 -2.44
CA LEU A 113 -5.70 -10.70 -3.13
C LEU A 113 -4.57 -10.77 -2.12
N ALA A 114 -3.41 -11.25 -2.55
CA ALA A 114 -2.24 -11.31 -1.68
C ALA A 114 -1.02 -10.80 -2.42
N ALA A 115 -0.14 -10.13 -1.71
CA ALA A 115 1.07 -9.57 -2.30
C ALA A 115 2.19 -9.48 -1.27
N ILE A 116 3.41 -9.37 -1.78
CA ILE A 116 4.58 -9.00 -1.00
C ILE A 116 5.05 -7.69 -1.57
N VAL A 117 5.23 -6.70 -0.70
CA VAL A 117 5.57 -5.34 -1.11
C VAL A 117 6.77 -4.85 -0.30
N ILE A 118 7.69 -4.18 -0.98
CA ILE A 118 8.80 -3.49 -0.31
C ILE A 118 8.56 -2.00 -0.48
N PHE A 119 8.65 -1.27 0.64
CA PHE A 119 8.61 0.19 0.65
C PHE A 119 9.96 0.74 1.09
N ARG A 120 10.40 1.83 0.46
CA ARG A 120 11.52 2.62 0.95
C ARG A 120 10.95 3.87 1.62
N ILE A 121 11.44 4.14 2.82
CA ILE A 121 11.01 5.29 3.61
C ILE A 121 12.11 6.35 3.59
N ALA A 122 11.75 7.59 3.38
CA ALA A 122 12.68 8.72 3.42
C ALA A 122 12.00 9.88 4.12
N GLU A 123 12.68 10.43 5.12
CA GLU A 123 12.20 11.59 5.88
C GLU A 123 10.79 11.37 6.45
N GLY A 124 10.54 10.15 6.93
CA GLY A 124 9.26 9.80 7.56
C GLY A 124 8.11 9.59 6.57
N LYS A 125 8.40 9.50 5.28
CA LYS A 125 7.37 9.28 4.25
C LYS A 125 7.75 8.13 3.33
N ILE A 126 6.72 7.52 2.75
CA ILE A 126 6.89 6.45 1.77
C ILE A 126 7.39 7.10 0.47
N ALA A 127 8.60 6.73 0.05
CA ALA A 127 9.24 7.33 -1.11
C ALA A 127 9.21 6.43 -2.34
N GLU A 128 9.17 5.10 -2.13
CA GLU A 128 9.32 4.15 -3.24
C GLU A 128 8.65 2.82 -2.90
N ARG A 129 8.15 2.14 -3.94
CA ARG A 129 7.41 0.88 -3.76
C ARG A 129 7.73 -0.12 -4.87
N TRP A 130 7.93 -1.36 -4.47
CA TRP A 130 8.02 -2.53 -5.36
C TRP A 130 7.02 -3.56 -4.89
N ALA A 131 6.30 -4.21 -5.80
CA ALA A 131 5.30 -5.20 -5.42
C ALA A 131 5.44 -6.49 -6.22
N GLY A 132 5.25 -7.63 -5.53
CA GLY A 132 5.12 -8.93 -6.15
C GLY A 132 3.76 -9.53 -5.81
N TRP A 133 2.98 -9.85 -6.83
CA TRP A 133 1.66 -10.43 -6.68
C TRP A 133 1.74 -11.94 -6.73
N LYS A 134 0.84 -12.61 -6.03
CA LYS A 134 0.68 -14.06 -6.22
C LYS A 134 0.21 -14.32 -7.64
N PRO A 135 0.74 -15.35 -8.30
CA PRO A 135 0.30 -15.70 -9.67
C PRO A 135 -1.22 -15.87 -9.73
N GLY A 136 -1.84 -15.26 -10.74
CA GLY A 136 -3.27 -15.32 -10.95
C GLY A 136 -4.12 -14.47 -10.01
N ARG A 137 -3.48 -13.67 -9.15
CA ARG A 137 -4.20 -12.85 -8.16
C ARG A 137 -3.95 -11.36 -8.28
N ALA A 138 -3.24 -10.94 -9.31
CA ALA A 138 -2.98 -9.52 -9.51
C ALA A 138 -4.27 -8.81 -9.93
N PRO A 139 -4.55 -7.58 -9.41
CA PRO A 139 -5.73 -6.83 -9.81
C PRO A 139 -5.72 -6.56 -11.31
N GLY A 140 -6.86 -6.74 -11.96
CA GLY A 140 -7.01 -6.42 -13.36
C GLY A 140 -6.46 -7.45 -14.34
N LEU A 141 -6.02 -8.59 -13.85
CA LEU A 141 -5.49 -9.67 -14.69
C LEU A 141 -6.44 -10.86 -14.75
#